data_5ebe8fe807f4cd3b20f59b7c0331ebec
#
_entry.id   5ebe8fe807f4cd3b20f59b7c0331ebec
#
_cell.length_a   1.000
_cell.length_b   1.000
_cell.length_c   1.000
_cell.angle_alpha   90.00
_cell.angle_beta   90.00
_cell.angle_gamma   90.00
#
_symmetry.space_group_name_H-M   'P 1'
#
loop_
_entity.id
_entity.type
_entity.pdbx_description
1 polymer ?
#
loop_
_entity_poly.entity_id
_entity_poly.type
_entity_poly.pdbx_seq_one_letter_code
_entity_poly.pdbx_strand_id
1 'polypeptide(L)'
;MLAVKDFEFDATANKVFPAGTILSFVGVERVNPETRDSIGTDYTFTAKTAFTIPAGGATVAITVDDSAKIYGAGDPGGRQNVVSLPTTATVVSILGAKDSAVTDTVTVFDRVLMYNEKAFTAVCLPLRTDLEGANAQRADYEGMSIRVATQYAIGNDNQTTRFDVWGKAISQRPEYSVVVLVPKV
;
A
#
# COMPACT_ATOMS: atom_id res chain seq x y z
N MET A 1 16.85 -0.39 -1.70
CA MET A 1 17.05 -1.80 -1.40
C MET A 1 17.55 -1.91 0.02
N LEU A 2 16.91 -2.71 0.85
CA LEU A 2 17.25 -2.93 2.25
C LEU A 2 17.88 -4.32 2.38
N ALA A 3 19.06 -4.41 2.99
CA ALA A 3 19.66 -5.71 3.33
C ALA A 3 19.34 -6.01 4.79
N VAL A 4 18.66 -7.11 5.04
CA VAL A 4 18.21 -7.54 6.37
C VAL A 4 18.89 -8.86 6.70
N LYS A 5 19.47 -8.94 7.87
CA LYS A 5 20.14 -10.14 8.36
C LYS A 5 19.37 -10.78 9.52
N ASP A 6 18.89 -9.97 10.43
CA ASP A 6 18.26 -10.46 11.65
C ASP A 6 16.74 -10.33 11.50
N PHE A 7 16.08 -11.47 11.30
CA PHE A 7 14.62 -11.57 11.33
C PHE A 7 14.22 -12.17 12.67
N GLU A 8 13.12 -11.68 13.23
CA GLU A 8 12.46 -12.33 14.35
C GLU A 8 11.93 -13.72 13.97
N PHE A 9 11.75 -13.93 12.66
CA PHE A 9 11.30 -15.17 12.07
C PHE A 9 12.50 -16.04 11.65
N ASP A 10 12.75 -17.13 12.36
CA ASP A 10 13.80 -18.11 12.02
C ASP A 10 13.20 -19.24 11.15
N ALA A 11 13.60 -19.26 9.91
CA ALA A 11 13.11 -20.27 8.98
C ALA A 11 13.92 -21.57 9.08
N THR A 12 13.26 -22.66 9.42
CA THR A 12 13.87 -24.00 9.34
C THR A 12 13.99 -24.50 7.91
N ALA A 13 13.24 -23.89 6.96
CA ALA A 13 13.29 -24.11 5.52
C ALA A 13 13.14 -22.78 4.78
N ASN A 14 13.52 -22.74 3.51
CA ASN A 14 13.33 -21.54 2.70
C ASN A 14 11.85 -21.12 2.68
N LYS A 15 11.57 -19.89 3.06
CA LYS A 15 10.23 -19.31 3.06
C LYS A 15 10.13 -18.18 2.07
N VAL A 16 9.11 -18.23 1.23
CA VAL A 16 8.83 -17.20 0.22
C VAL A 16 7.68 -16.32 0.70
N PHE A 17 7.93 -15.02 0.74
CA PHE A 17 6.93 -14.01 1.08
C PHE A 17 6.55 -13.23 -0.18
N PRO A 18 5.24 -13.00 -0.42
CA PRO A 18 4.79 -12.28 -1.60
C PRO A 18 5.10 -10.78 -1.53
N ALA A 19 5.06 -10.12 -2.66
CA ALA A 19 5.03 -8.66 -2.72
C ALA A 19 3.83 -8.13 -1.92
N GLY A 20 4.03 -7.01 -1.24
CA GLY A 20 3.02 -6.43 -0.35
C GLY A 20 3.09 -6.95 1.10
N THR A 21 4.03 -7.83 1.42
CA THR A 21 4.28 -8.25 2.81
C THR A 21 4.69 -7.05 3.64
N ILE A 22 4.07 -6.91 4.82
CA ILE A 22 4.35 -5.83 5.76
C ILE A 22 5.42 -6.29 6.74
N LEU A 23 6.43 -5.45 6.89
CA LEU A 23 7.57 -5.66 7.76
C LEU A 23 7.61 -4.53 8.80
N SER A 24 8.14 -4.80 9.98
CA SER A 24 8.39 -3.78 11.00
C SER A 24 9.81 -3.86 11.54
N PHE A 25 10.35 -2.73 11.95
CA PHE A 25 11.60 -2.68 12.71
C PHE A 25 11.26 -2.74 14.19
N VAL A 26 11.60 -3.84 14.85
CA VAL A 26 11.33 -4.04 16.27
C VAL A 26 12.07 -2.99 17.10
N GLY A 27 11.32 -2.26 17.93
CA GLY A 27 11.86 -1.20 18.80
C GLY A 27 12.18 0.12 18.10
N VAL A 28 11.88 0.27 16.82
CA VAL A 28 11.98 1.55 16.11
C VAL A 28 10.58 2.17 16.04
N GLU A 29 10.25 2.95 17.05
CA GLU A 29 8.91 3.52 17.21
C GLU A 29 8.66 4.70 16.27
N ARG A 30 7.44 4.78 15.78
CA ARG A 30 6.95 5.93 15.01
C ARG A 30 6.73 7.12 15.93
N VAL A 31 6.89 8.32 15.38
CA VAL A 31 6.59 9.56 16.10
C VAL A 31 5.38 10.26 15.52
N ASN A 32 4.70 11.01 16.37
CA ASN A 32 3.67 11.95 15.95
C ASN A 32 4.34 13.08 15.13
N PRO A 33 3.87 13.40 13.92
CA PRO A 33 4.47 14.44 13.07
C PRO A 33 4.47 15.84 13.71
N GLU A 34 3.53 16.13 14.59
CA GLU A 34 3.38 17.45 15.22
C GLU A 34 4.21 17.56 16.51
N THR A 35 4.02 16.64 17.44
CA THR A 35 4.66 16.71 18.77
C THR A 35 6.04 16.09 18.81
N ARG A 36 6.37 15.21 17.87
CA ARG A 36 7.61 14.42 17.81
C ARG A 36 7.73 13.38 18.93
N ASP A 37 6.66 13.17 19.70
CA ASP A 37 6.60 12.15 20.71
C ASP A 37 6.36 10.76 20.10
N SER A 38 6.83 9.73 20.77
CA SER A 38 6.57 8.34 20.37
C SER A 38 5.07 8.04 20.41
N ILE A 39 4.60 7.30 19.38
CA ILE A 39 3.23 6.78 19.32
C ILE A 39 3.16 5.38 20.00
N GLY A 40 4.31 4.80 20.38
CA GLY A 40 4.37 3.46 20.97
C GLY A 40 4.09 2.32 20.00
N THR A 41 4.24 2.57 18.69
CA THR A 41 4.10 1.54 17.65
C THR A 41 5.33 1.49 16.77
N ASP A 42 5.77 0.29 16.43
CA ASP A 42 6.93 0.06 15.57
C ASP A 42 6.70 0.63 14.16
N TYR A 43 7.79 1.08 13.55
CA TYR A 43 7.76 1.56 12.18
C TYR A 43 7.57 0.40 11.21
N THR A 44 6.52 0.47 10.41
CA THR A 44 6.17 -0.54 9.42
C THR A 44 6.44 -0.07 8.00
N PHE A 45 6.84 -0.98 7.14
CA PHE A 45 7.08 -0.74 5.71
C PHE A 45 6.65 -1.95 4.89
N THR A 46 6.54 -1.78 3.58
CA THR A 46 6.01 -2.83 2.69
C THR A 46 7.08 -3.28 1.71
N ALA A 47 7.21 -4.59 1.52
CA ALA A 47 8.05 -5.17 0.49
C ALA A 47 7.42 -4.94 -0.90
N LYS A 48 8.17 -4.32 -1.81
CA LYS A 48 7.70 -4.04 -3.18
C LYS A 48 7.72 -5.29 -4.07
N THR A 49 8.66 -6.18 -3.82
CA THR A 49 8.80 -7.46 -4.54
C THR A 49 8.75 -8.64 -3.59
N ALA A 50 8.41 -9.80 -4.12
CA ALA A 50 8.52 -11.04 -3.35
C ALA A 50 9.99 -11.27 -2.94
N PHE A 51 10.19 -11.83 -1.76
CA PHE A 51 11.51 -12.17 -1.23
C PHE A 51 11.48 -13.53 -0.53
N THR A 52 12.65 -14.14 -0.39
CA THR A 52 12.79 -15.45 0.26
C THR A 52 13.74 -15.32 1.44
N ILE A 53 13.32 -15.81 2.60
CA ILE A 53 14.20 -16.00 3.76
C ILE A 53 14.78 -17.41 3.64
N PRO A 54 16.09 -17.56 3.47
CA PRO A 54 16.71 -18.86 3.41
C PRO A 54 16.77 -19.53 4.79
N ALA A 55 16.76 -20.83 4.82
CA ALA A 55 17.03 -21.58 6.05
C ALA A 55 18.40 -21.20 6.63
N GLY A 56 18.46 -20.98 7.94
CA GLY A 56 19.70 -20.66 8.63
C GLY A 56 20.09 -19.17 8.63
N GLY A 57 19.18 -18.25 8.30
CA GLY A 57 19.33 -16.83 8.61
C GLY A 57 20.38 -16.05 7.81
N ALA A 58 20.56 -16.34 6.52
CA ALA A 58 21.42 -15.53 5.67
C ALA A 58 20.82 -14.13 5.39
N THR A 59 21.68 -13.17 5.07
CA THR A 59 21.27 -11.81 4.72
C THR A 59 20.35 -11.81 3.50
N VAL A 60 19.18 -11.19 3.62
CA VAL A 60 18.19 -11.07 2.55
C VAL A 60 18.11 -9.62 2.08
N ALA A 61 18.15 -9.44 0.78
CA ALA A 61 17.95 -8.13 0.17
C ALA A 61 16.47 -7.92 -0.17
N ILE A 62 15.83 -6.94 0.47
CA ILE A 62 14.42 -6.63 0.28
C ILE A 62 14.28 -5.31 -0.45
N THR A 63 13.55 -5.30 -1.56
CA THR A 63 13.16 -4.06 -2.23
C THR A 63 11.94 -3.49 -1.52
N VAL A 64 12.09 -2.31 -0.91
CA VAL A 64 11.02 -1.61 -0.22
C VAL A 64 10.43 -0.51 -1.07
N ASP A 65 9.22 -0.08 -0.74
CA ASP A 65 8.57 1.04 -1.41
C ASP A 65 9.34 2.34 -1.14
N ASP A 66 9.30 3.27 -2.09
CA ASP A 66 9.92 4.61 -1.96
C ASP A 66 9.29 5.44 -0.83
N SER A 67 8.09 5.08 -0.38
CA SER A 67 7.45 5.65 0.81
C SER A 67 8.12 5.26 2.13
N ALA A 68 8.95 4.22 2.14
CA ALA A 68 9.64 3.70 3.33
C ALA A 68 10.91 4.53 3.68
N LYS A 69 10.82 5.86 3.59
CA LYS A 69 11.91 6.74 4.00
C LYS A 69 11.86 6.95 5.51
N ILE A 70 12.99 6.69 6.17
CA ILE A 70 13.12 6.80 7.62
C ILE A 70 13.95 8.04 7.94
N TYR A 71 13.40 8.89 8.81
CA TYR A 71 14.04 10.11 9.27
C TYR A 71 14.07 10.10 10.80
N GLY A 72 15.28 10.08 11.37
CA GLY A 72 15.50 10.11 12.81
C GLY A 72 15.47 11.53 13.39
N ALA A 73 15.70 11.61 14.69
CA ALA A 73 15.88 12.87 15.38
C ALA A 73 17.05 13.65 14.78
N GLY A 74 16.86 14.97 14.57
CA GLY A 74 17.90 15.84 14.01
C GLY A 74 17.95 15.87 12.47
N ASP A 75 16.97 15.30 11.77
CA ASP A 75 16.85 15.47 10.32
C ASP A 75 16.77 16.96 9.96
N PRO A 76 17.66 17.49 9.09
CA PRO A 76 17.71 18.91 8.74
C PRO A 76 16.41 19.43 8.11
N GLY A 77 15.62 18.56 7.51
CA GLY A 77 14.33 18.88 6.93
C GLY A 77 13.17 18.86 7.90
N GLY A 78 13.39 18.56 9.19
CA GLY A 78 12.33 18.46 10.19
C GLY A 78 11.32 17.34 9.92
N ARG A 79 11.70 16.32 9.14
CA ARG A 79 10.82 15.25 8.66
C ARG A 79 10.84 14.02 9.55
N GLN A 80 11.25 14.16 10.80
CA GLN A 80 11.33 13.03 11.72
C GLN A 80 10.06 12.19 11.72
N ASN A 81 10.18 10.90 11.48
CA ASN A 81 9.07 9.92 11.48
C ASN A 81 9.33 8.71 12.39
N VAL A 82 10.54 8.61 12.96
CA VAL A 82 10.90 7.59 13.96
C VAL A 82 11.65 8.22 15.13
N VAL A 83 11.55 7.60 16.30
CA VAL A 83 12.28 8.04 17.51
C VAL A 83 13.78 7.89 17.31
N SER A 84 14.21 6.75 16.80
CA SER A 84 15.62 6.42 16.55
C SER A 84 15.76 5.74 15.20
N LEU A 85 16.92 5.94 14.54
CA LEU A 85 17.21 5.23 13.30
C LEU A 85 17.50 3.75 13.60
N PRO A 86 17.09 2.82 12.73
CA PRO A 86 17.46 1.42 12.85
C PRO A 86 18.98 1.27 12.75
N THR A 87 19.52 0.37 13.55
CA THR A 87 20.93 0.00 13.54
C THR A 87 21.14 -1.35 12.86
N THR A 88 22.38 -1.78 12.70
CA THR A 88 22.69 -3.12 12.17
C THR A 88 22.22 -4.27 13.06
N ALA A 89 21.88 -3.98 14.32
CA ALA A 89 21.34 -4.95 15.28
C ALA A 89 19.81 -4.89 15.39
N THR A 90 19.15 -4.04 14.60
CA THR A 90 17.67 -3.94 14.64
C THR A 90 17.05 -5.16 13.97
N VAL A 91 16.25 -5.88 14.75
CA VAL A 91 15.52 -7.06 14.27
C VAL A 91 14.35 -6.61 13.37
N VAL A 92 14.09 -7.35 12.31
CA VAL A 92 12.95 -7.15 11.43
C VAL A 92 11.91 -8.23 11.68
N SER A 93 10.72 -7.81 12.06
CA SER A 93 9.55 -8.68 12.21
C SER A 93 8.69 -8.65 10.95
N ILE A 94 8.12 -9.80 10.61
CA ILE A 94 7.15 -9.92 9.51
C ILE A 94 5.76 -9.95 10.13
N LEU A 95 4.96 -8.95 9.82
CA LEU A 95 3.62 -8.85 10.37
C LEU A 95 2.76 -10.03 9.91
N GLY A 96 2.27 -10.80 10.87
CA GLY A 96 1.49 -12.01 10.61
C GLY A 96 2.29 -13.30 10.45
N ALA A 97 3.61 -13.25 10.48
CA ALA A 97 4.44 -14.43 10.63
C ALA A 97 4.73 -14.64 12.12
N LYS A 98 4.33 -15.77 12.67
CA LYS A 98 4.75 -16.20 14.01
C LYS A 98 5.91 -17.18 13.87
N ASP A 99 6.98 -16.91 14.59
CA ASP A 99 7.97 -17.94 14.85
C ASP A 99 7.33 -18.96 15.81
N SER A 100 7.05 -20.12 15.28
CA SER A 100 6.68 -21.26 16.09
C SER A 100 7.62 -22.39 15.67
N ALA A 101 8.42 -22.81 16.58
CA ALA A 101 9.33 -23.95 16.42
C ALA A 101 8.63 -25.25 15.94
N VAL A 102 7.30 -25.23 15.83
CA VAL A 102 6.48 -26.39 15.48
C VAL A 102 5.61 -26.21 14.24
N THR A 103 5.21 -24.99 13.92
CA THR A 103 4.36 -24.73 12.73
C THR A 103 4.57 -23.31 12.22
N ASP A 104 5.22 -23.19 11.09
CA ASP A 104 5.35 -21.98 10.29
C ASP A 104 3.99 -21.52 9.74
N THR A 105 3.13 -21.00 10.57
CA THR A 105 1.82 -20.50 10.15
C THR A 105 1.94 -19.01 9.83
N VAL A 106 1.94 -18.69 8.55
CA VAL A 106 1.73 -17.31 8.10
C VAL A 106 0.25 -16.98 8.34
N THR A 107 -0.02 -16.02 9.22
CA THR A 107 -1.39 -15.53 9.41
C THR A 107 -1.76 -14.65 8.23
N VAL A 108 -2.80 -15.05 7.49
CA VAL A 108 -3.36 -14.23 6.42
C VAL A 108 -4.24 -13.16 7.04
N PHE A 109 -4.05 -11.90 6.64
CA PHE A 109 -4.85 -10.78 7.09
C PHE A 109 -5.74 -10.26 5.96
N ASP A 110 -6.99 -10.00 6.30
CA ASP A 110 -7.86 -9.15 5.48
C ASP A 110 -7.57 -7.69 5.80
N ARG A 111 -7.49 -6.86 4.77
CA ARG A 111 -7.21 -5.42 4.90
C ARG A 111 -8.52 -4.65 4.82
N VAL A 112 -8.84 -3.95 5.89
CA VAL A 112 -9.99 -3.05 5.94
C VAL A 112 -9.48 -1.61 5.98
N LEU A 113 -9.90 -0.81 5.02
CA LEU A 113 -9.56 0.62 4.97
C LEU A 113 -10.65 1.40 5.72
N MET A 114 -10.25 2.09 6.78
CA MET A 114 -11.08 3.07 7.49
C MET A 114 -10.59 4.48 7.14
N TYR A 115 -11.48 5.35 6.74
CA TYR A 115 -11.12 6.71 6.35
C TYR A 115 -12.22 7.72 6.64
N ASN A 116 -11.82 8.96 6.82
CA ASN A 116 -12.72 10.10 6.85
C ASN A 116 -12.97 10.60 5.42
N GLU A 117 -14.09 11.21 5.15
CA GLU A 117 -14.45 11.78 3.83
C GLU A 117 -13.38 12.72 3.23
N LYS A 118 -12.58 13.37 4.09
CA LYS A 118 -11.50 14.29 3.68
C LYS A 118 -10.18 13.60 3.36
N ALA A 119 -10.08 12.28 3.55
CA ALA A 119 -8.85 11.52 3.28
C ALA A 119 -8.56 11.41 1.78
N PHE A 120 -9.61 11.28 0.96
CA PHE A 120 -9.49 11.07 -0.47
C PHE A 120 -10.30 12.12 -1.23
N THR A 121 -9.75 12.53 -2.36
CA THR A 121 -10.45 13.37 -3.33
C THR A 121 -10.58 12.61 -4.65
N ALA A 122 -11.80 12.46 -5.14
CA ALA A 122 -12.06 11.92 -6.47
C ALA A 122 -12.40 13.07 -7.41
N VAL A 123 -11.75 13.10 -8.56
CA VAL A 123 -12.01 14.07 -9.62
C VAL A 123 -12.41 13.32 -10.87
N CYS A 124 -13.59 13.58 -11.39
CA CYS A 124 -14.06 13.07 -12.66
C CYS A 124 -14.14 14.22 -13.68
N LEU A 125 -13.49 14.04 -14.82
CA LEU A 125 -13.54 15.02 -15.88
C LEU A 125 -14.70 14.72 -16.85
N PRO A 126 -15.47 15.74 -17.26
CA PRO A 126 -16.52 15.55 -18.23
C PRO A 126 -15.92 15.20 -19.60
N LEU A 127 -16.34 14.07 -20.14
CA LEU A 127 -15.93 13.63 -21.46
C LEU A 127 -16.73 14.37 -22.55
N ARG A 128 -16.07 14.71 -23.66
CA ARG A 128 -16.73 15.32 -24.81
C ARG A 128 -17.73 14.35 -25.43
N THR A 129 -18.85 14.87 -25.92
CA THR A 129 -19.94 14.10 -26.53
C THR A 129 -19.98 14.22 -28.06
N ASP A 130 -19.23 15.16 -28.64
CA ASP A 130 -19.12 15.36 -30.09
C ASP A 130 -18.14 14.34 -30.69
N LEU A 131 -18.58 13.12 -30.85
CA LEU A 131 -17.79 12.02 -31.43
C LEU A 131 -18.23 11.83 -32.89
N GLU A 132 -17.26 11.90 -33.79
CA GLU A 132 -17.51 11.65 -35.20
C GLU A 132 -17.97 10.20 -35.45
N GLY A 133 -19.12 10.01 -36.08
CA GLY A 133 -19.66 8.68 -36.40
C GLY A 133 -20.29 7.92 -35.21
N ALA A 134 -20.45 8.54 -34.05
CA ALA A 134 -21.09 7.91 -32.89
C ALA A 134 -22.09 8.85 -32.23
N ASN A 135 -23.20 8.32 -31.75
CA ASN A 135 -24.14 9.05 -30.90
C ASN A 135 -23.67 8.93 -29.45
N ALA A 136 -23.30 10.05 -28.85
CA ALA A 136 -22.81 10.05 -27.47
C ALA A 136 -23.64 11.02 -26.61
N GLN A 137 -24.00 10.53 -25.42
CA GLN A 137 -24.70 11.29 -24.39
C GLN A 137 -23.91 11.23 -23.08
N ARG A 138 -24.04 12.26 -22.26
CA ARG A 138 -23.38 12.36 -20.96
C ARG A 138 -24.41 12.65 -19.88
N ALA A 139 -24.24 11.98 -18.75
CA ALA A 139 -24.96 12.24 -17.53
C ALA A 139 -23.97 12.56 -16.43
N ASP A 140 -24.23 13.64 -15.69
CA ASP A 140 -23.42 14.07 -14.56
C ASP A 140 -24.25 13.88 -13.28
N TYR A 141 -23.69 13.18 -12.29
CA TYR A 141 -24.32 12.93 -11.01
C TYR A 141 -23.29 12.99 -9.88
N GLU A 142 -23.51 13.82 -8.88
CA GLU A 142 -22.66 13.97 -7.68
C GLU A 142 -21.15 14.09 -8.01
N GLY A 143 -20.81 14.88 -9.04
CA GLY A 143 -19.40 15.06 -9.43
C GLY A 143 -18.81 13.93 -10.26
N MET A 144 -19.57 12.88 -10.56
CA MET A 144 -19.21 11.86 -11.53
C MET A 144 -19.83 12.14 -12.88
N SER A 145 -19.04 12.01 -13.94
CA SER A 145 -19.47 12.16 -15.32
C SER A 145 -19.37 10.83 -16.05
N ILE A 146 -20.49 10.35 -16.56
CA ILE A 146 -20.57 9.10 -17.33
C ILE A 146 -20.99 9.44 -18.75
N ARG A 147 -20.22 8.98 -19.73
CA ARG A 147 -20.57 9.07 -21.13
C ARG A 147 -21.02 7.71 -21.66
N VAL A 148 -22.12 7.70 -22.39
CA VAL A 148 -22.57 6.55 -23.16
C VAL A 148 -22.38 6.89 -24.63
N ALA A 149 -21.60 6.12 -25.35
CA ALA A 149 -21.36 6.27 -26.77
C ALA A 149 -21.87 5.02 -27.51
N THR A 150 -22.69 5.24 -28.51
CA THR A 150 -23.28 4.18 -29.32
C THR A 150 -22.91 4.39 -30.79
N GLN A 151 -22.40 3.38 -31.43
CA GLN A 151 -22.04 3.37 -32.84
C GLN A 151 -22.66 2.17 -33.55
N TYR A 152 -23.24 2.41 -34.71
CA TYR A 152 -23.72 1.35 -35.56
C TYR A 152 -22.71 1.06 -36.67
N ALA A 153 -22.34 -0.19 -36.84
CA ALA A 153 -21.43 -0.65 -37.87
C ALA A 153 -22.22 -1.34 -38.99
N ILE A 154 -22.44 -0.61 -40.09
CA ILE A 154 -23.22 -1.08 -41.24
C ILE A 154 -22.66 -2.37 -41.87
N GLY A 155 -21.31 -2.52 -41.87
CA GLY A 155 -20.65 -3.69 -42.47
C GLY A 155 -20.92 -5.02 -41.76
N ASN A 156 -21.27 -4.99 -40.49
CA ASN A 156 -21.47 -6.19 -39.64
C ASN A 156 -22.86 -6.25 -39.03
N ASP A 157 -23.76 -5.30 -39.37
CA ASP A 157 -25.10 -5.15 -38.78
C ASP A 157 -25.05 -5.21 -37.23
N ASN A 158 -24.09 -4.51 -36.62
CA ASN A 158 -23.83 -4.55 -35.18
C ASN A 158 -23.88 -3.13 -34.60
N GLN A 159 -24.50 -3.05 -33.41
CA GLN A 159 -24.54 -1.83 -32.62
C GLN A 159 -23.67 -2.02 -31.35
N THR A 160 -22.63 -1.22 -31.25
CA THR A 160 -21.74 -1.23 -30.08
C THR A 160 -22.05 -0.08 -29.15
N THR A 161 -22.30 -0.36 -27.90
CA THR A 161 -22.49 0.63 -26.84
C THR A 161 -21.33 0.57 -25.86
N ARG A 162 -20.73 1.73 -25.55
CA ARG A 162 -19.61 1.85 -24.61
C ARG A 162 -19.94 2.84 -23.51
N PHE A 163 -19.61 2.47 -22.28
CA PHE A 163 -19.70 3.35 -21.12
C PHE A 163 -18.30 3.83 -20.75
N ASP A 164 -18.13 5.13 -20.67
CA ASP A 164 -16.85 5.74 -20.35
C ASP A 164 -16.97 6.60 -19.08
N VAL A 165 -16.04 6.39 -18.15
CA VAL A 165 -15.83 7.26 -17.01
C VAL A 165 -14.36 7.61 -16.96
N TRP A 166 -14.03 8.88 -16.83
CA TRP A 166 -12.66 9.32 -16.66
C TRP A 166 -12.50 10.06 -15.36
N GLY A 167 -11.89 9.37 -14.41
CA GLY A 167 -11.66 9.92 -13.09
C GLY A 167 -10.39 9.37 -12.43
N LYS A 168 -9.95 10.06 -11.42
CA LYS A 168 -8.85 9.64 -10.57
C LYS A 168 -9.16 9.96 -9.11
N ALA A 169 -8.92 9.00 -8.23
CA ALA A 169 -8.91 9.22 -6.80
C ALA A 169 -7.47 9.45 -6.33
N ILE A 170 -7.28 10.43 -5.48
CA ILE A 170 -5.98 10.80 -4.90
C ILE A 170 -6.16 10.87 -3.39
N SER A 171 -5.22 10.31 -2.64
CA SER A 171 -5.12 10.52 -1.20
C SER A 171 -4.61 11.94 -0.97
N GLN A 172 -5.46 12.79 -0.41
CA GLN A 172 -5.14 14.18 -0.11
C GLN A 172 -4.56 14.33 1.29
N ARG A 173 -5.12 13.58 2.23
CA ARG A 173 -4.73 13.60 3.64
C ARG A 173 -4.62 12.17 4.16
N PRO A 174 -3.47 11.53 3.98
CA PRO A 174 -3.27 10.14 4.39
C PRO A 174 -3.42 9.94 5.91
N GLU A 175 -3.20 10.99 6.71
CA GLU A 175 -3.39 10.98 8.16
C GLU A 175 -4.84 10.73 8.60
N TYR A 176 -5.80 10.93 7.70
CA TYR A 176 -7.22 10.66 7.94
C TYR A 176 -7.67 9.27 7.46
N SER A 177 -6.73 8.42 7.14
CA SER A 177 -7.00 7.05 6.76
C SER A 177 -6.10 6.07 7.52
N VAL A 178 -6.64 4.91 7.85
CA VAL A 178 -5.91 3.83 8.51
C VAL A 178 -6.29 2.50 7.89
N VAL A 179 -5.31 1.63 7.68
CA VAL A 179 -5.55 0.25 7.27
C VAL A 179 -5.55 -0.61 8.53
N VAL A 180 -6.67 -1.26 8.78
CA VAL A 180 -6.83 -2.23 9.86
C VAL A 180 -6.59 -3.62 9.29
N LEU A 181 -5.72 -4.38 9.92
CA LEU A 181 -5.44 -5.76 9.56
C LEU A 181 -6.26 -6.67 10.47
N VAL A 182 -7.13 -7.48 9.88
CA VAL A 182 -7.97 -8.44 10.60
C VAL A 182 -7.44 -9.83 10.29
N PRO A 183 -7.01 -10.61 11.31
CA PRO A 183 -6.54 -11.96 11.07
C PRO A 183 -7.70 -12.80 10.49
N LYS A 184 -7.38 -13.51 9.41
CA LYS A 184 -8.33 -14.45 8.83
C LYS A 184 -8.33 -15.72 9.67
N VAL A 185 -9.49 -16.02 10.25
CA VAL A 185 -9.72 -17.22 11.06
C VAL A 185 -9.85 -18.45 10.15
#